data_5a89ad63c239d568556471c03739bfed
#
_entry.id   5a89ad63c239d568556471c03739bfed
#
_cell.length_a   1.000
_cell.length_b   1.000
_cell.length_c   1.000
_cell.angle_alpha   90.00
_cell.angle_beta   90.00
_cell.angle_gamma   90.00
#
_symmetry.space_group_name_H-M   'P 1'
#
loop_
_entity.id
_entity.type
_entity.pdbx_description
1 polymer ?
#
loop_
_entity_poly.entity_id
_entity_poly.type
_entity_poly.pdbx_seq_one_letter_code
_entity_poly.pdbx_strand_id
1 'polypeptide(L)'
;KKSKKTVQLMPSHDAVSLITVLPEQLQSPLLTAEWEYRLGEIERGELAPEDFMAGISAMLKELVGTYQAIKGTEYLFSPSHEVVGKCPRCGGEVAEMQKGFFCQTESCKFAIWKNNKWWEMKHKQPTKAIVTALLKDGRAHVRGLYSEKTGKTYDATVVLADDGQYANFKLEFDQQKGGKR
;
A
#
# COMPACT_ATOMS: atom_id res chain seq x y z
N LYS A 1 -32.43 -2.02 -15.70
CA LYS A 1 -32.08 -2.95 -14.58
C LYS A 1 -30.71 -2.50 -14.05
N LYS A 2 -30.67 -1.90 -12.84
CA LYS A 2 -29.40 -1.63 -12.14
C LYS A 2 -28.83 -2.96 -11.67
N SER A 3 -27.63 -3.34 -12.15
CA SER A 3 -26.91 -4.49 -11.63
C SER A 3 -26.56 -4.24 -10.15
N LYS A 4 -26.94 -5.14 -9.25
CA LYS A 4 -26.47 -5.12 -7.86
C LYS A 4 -24.94 -5.30 -7.88
N LYS A 5 -24.19 -4.32 -7.37
CA LYS A 5 -22.75 -4.50 -7.12
C LYS A 5 -22.60 -5.60 -6.08
N THR A 6 -21.98 -6.70 -6.45
CA THR A 6 -21.59 -7.74 -5.50
C THR A 6 -20.42 -7.21 -4.67
N VAL A 7 -20.59 -7.16 -3.36
CA VAL A 7 -19.51 -6.83 -2.43
C VAL A 7 -18.80 -8.13 -2.08
N GLN A 8 -17.50 -8.19 -2.32
CA GLN A 8 -16.63 -9.31 -1.94
C GLN A 8 -15.73 -8.88 -0.78
N LEU A 9 -15.58 -9.74 0.22
CA LEU A 9 -14.59 -9.58 1.27
C LEU A 9 -13.27 -10.16 0.77
N MET A 10 -12.24 -9.35 0.77
CA MET A 10 -10.89 -9.76 0.41
C MET A 10 -9.99 -9.65 1.63
N PRO A 11 -9.21 -10.69 1.97
CA PRO A 11 -8.26 -10.59 3.08
C PRO A 11 -7.17 -9.58 2.74
N SER A 12 -6.72 -8.83 3.74
CA SER A 12 -5.51 -7.99 3.61
C SER A 12 -4.26 -8.87 3.62
N HIS A 13 -3.14 -8.34 3.14
CA HIS A 13 -1.84 -9.01 3.21
C HIS A 13 -1.50 -9.39 4.65
N ASP A 14 -1.68 -8.46 5.58
CA ASP A 14 -1.38 -8.68 7.01
C ASP A 14 -2.26 -9.78 7.61
N ALA A 15 -3.54 -9.86 7.21
CA ALA A 15 -4.43 -10.92 7.66
C ALA A 15 -3.96 -12.30 7.18
N VAL A 16 -3.54 -12.42 5.92
CA VAL A 16 -2.99 -13.66 5.38
C VAL A 16 -1.70 -14.04 6.10
N SER A 17 -0.78 -13.08 6.27
CA SER A 17 0.48 -13.29 6.98
C SER A 17 0.26 -13.72 8.43
N LEU A 18 -0.68 -13.07 9.14
CA LEU A 18 -1.02 -13.43 10.51
C LEU A 18 -1.51 -14.89 10.60
N ILE A 19 -2.50 -15.26 9.77
CA ILE A 19 -3.04 -16.62 9.78
C ILE A 19 -1.94 -17.66 9.48
N THR A 20 -0.99 -17.36 8.60
CA THR A 20 0.10 -18.28 8.26
C THR A 20 1.02 -18.62 9.44
N VAL A 21 1.18 -17.68 10.39
CA VAL A 21 2.06 -17.87 11.55
C VAL A 21 1.34 -18.29 12.83
N LEU A 22 0.01 -18.22 12.85
CA LEU A 22 -0.77 -18.64 14.01
C LEU A 22 -0.71 -20.17 14.22
N PRO A 23 -0.76 -20.65 15.47
CA PRO A 23 -1.00 -22.07 15.77
C PRO A 23 -2.25 -22.61 15.07
N GLU A 24 -2.19 -23.86 14.60
CA GLU A 24 -3.27 -24.50 13.84
C GLU A 24 -4.63 -24.43 14.55
N GLN A 25 -4.64 -24.60 15.87
CA GLN A 25 -5.87 -24.50 16.67
C GLN A 25 -6.52 -23.10 16.60
N LEU A 26 -5.74 -22.02 16.44
CA LEU A 26 -6.24 -20.65 16.30
C LEU A 26 -6.65 -20.32 14.85
N GLN A 27 -6.19 -21.11 13.88
CA GLN A 27 -6.60 -20.97 12.50
C GLN A 27 -7.96 -21.62 12.23
N SER A 28 -8.39 -22.51 13.14
CA SER A 28 -9.61 -23.30 12.95
C SER A 28 -10.88 -22.48 13.23
N PRO A 29 -11.83 -22.41 12.30
CA PRO A 29 -13.12 -21.78 12.56
C PRO A 29 -13.97 -22.55 13.59
N LEU A 30 -13.62 -23.82 13.91
CA LEU A 30 -14.32 -24.65 14.90
C LEU A 30 -14.12 -24.08 16.31
N LEU A 31 -12.95 -23.50 16.62
CA LEU A 31 -12.73 -22.86 17.91
C LEU A 31 -13.72 -21.71 18.15
N THR A 32 -13.91 -20.88 17.15
CA THR A 32 -14.89 -19.77 17.22
C THR A 32 -16.31 -20.32 17.39
N ALA A 33 -16.68 -21.34 16.62
CA ALA A 33 -18.02 -21.94 16.72
C ALA A 33 -18.27 -22.58 18.09
N GLU A 34 -17.25 -23.23 18.68
CA GLU A 34 -17.34 -23.79 20.03
C GLU A 34 -17.53 -22.70 21.10
N TRP A 35 -16.82 -21.60 20.97
CA TRP A 35 -16.98 -20.48 21.89
C TRP A 35 -18.33 -19.82 21.80
N GLU A 36 -18.85 -19.62 20.58
CA GLU A 36 -20.21 -19.10 20.36
C GLU A 36 -21.27 -20.05 20.96
N TYR A 37 -21.08 -21.36 20.80
CA TYR A 37 -21.97 -22.34 21.41
C TYR A 37 -21.96 -22.24 22.93
N ARG A 38 -20.79 -22.17 23.57
CA ARG A 38 -20.63 -22.04 25.03
C ARG A 38 -21.17 -20.72 25.58
N LEU A 39 -21.00 -19.64 24.82
CA LEU A 39 -21.63 -18.36 25.19
C LEU A 39 -23.17 -18.48 25.19
N GLY A 40 -23.73 -19.20 24.24
CA GLY A 40 -25.16 -19.53 24.26
C GLY A 40 -25.58 -20.41 25.46
N GLU A 41 -24.72 -21.30 25.94
CA GLU A 41 -24.97 -22.08 27.17
C GLU A 41 -25.00 -21.17 28.42
N ILE A 42 -24.10 -20.19 28.47
CA ILE A 42 -24.12 -19.16 29.55
C ILE A 42 -25.42 -18.35 29.53
N GLU A 43 -25.85 -17.92 28.34
CA GLU A 43 -27.09 -17.17 28.16
C GLU A 43 -28.31 -17.96 28.65
N ARG A 44 -28.31 -19.29 28.47
CA ARG A 44 -29.38 -20.17 28.96
C ARG A 44 -29.22 -20.60 30.41
N GLY A 45 -28.13 -20.20 31.09
CA GLY A 45 -27.85 -20.58 32.48
C GLY A 45 -27.37 -22.03 32.65
N GLU A 46 -26.92 -22.67 31.58
CA GLU A 46 -26.43 -24.07 31.53
C GLU A 46 -24.93 -24.18 31.85
N LEU A 47 -24.17 -23.09 31.66
CA LEU A 47 -22.75 -22.99 31.94
C LEU A 47 -22.45 -21.75 32.80
N ALA A 48 -21.58 -21.89 33.82
CA ALA A 48 -21.12 -20.76 34.60
C ALA A 48 -20.09 -19.91 33.79
N PRO A 49 -20.21 -18.57 33.80
CA PRO A 49 -19.23 -17.72 33.11
C PRO A 49 -17.77 -17.94 33.54
N GLU A 50 -17.59 -18.27 34.84
CA GLU A 50 -16.27 -18.53 35.43
C GLU A 50 -15.60 -19.76 34.82
N ASP A 51 -16.36 -20.82 34.53
CA ASP A 51 -15.86 -22.05 33.89
C ASP A 51 -15.43 -21.81 32.45
N PHE A 52 -16.21 -20.99 31.71
CA PHE A 52 -15.83 -20.55 30.37
C PHE A 52 -14.53 -19.75 30.38
N MET A 53 -14.39 -18.77 31.26
CA MET A 53 -13.17 -17.97 31.39
C MET A 53 -11.96 -18.78 31.87
N ALA A 54 -12.17 -19.78 32.75
CA ALA A 54 -11.13 -20.72 33.17
C ALA A 54 -10.60 -21.54 31.98
N GLY A 55 -11.50 -22.00 31.10
CA GLY A 55 -11.14 -22.72 29.90
C GLY A 55 -10.28 -21.88 28.94
N ILE A 56 -10.68 -20.62 28.67
CA ILE A 56 -9.90 -19.69 27.86
C ILE A 56 -8.52 -19.44 28.49
N SER A 57 -8.48 -19.21 29.82
CA SER A 57 -7.23 -18.95 30.55
C SER A 57 -6.28 -20.13 30.49
N ALA A 58 -6.79 -21.36 30.57
CA ALA A 58 -5.99 -22.59 30.45
C ALA A 58 -5.41 -22.73 29.05
N MET A 59 -6.22 -22.53 28.00
CA MET A 59 -5.77 -22.56 26.62
C MET A 59 -4.68 -21.49 26.34
N LEU A 60 -4.85 -20.26 26.83
CA LEU A 60 -3.86 -19.21 26.65
C LEU A 60 -2.54 -19.53 27.37
N LYS A 61 -2.59 -20.11 28.56
CA LYS A 61 -1.38 -20.56 29.30
C LYS A 61 -0.63 -21.64 28.53
N GLU A 62 -1.35 -22.60 27.96
CA GLU A 62 -0.78 -23.64 27.11
C GLU A 62 -0.13 -23.03 25.87
N LEU A 63 -0.81 -22.14 25.14
CA LEU A 63 -0.29 -21.47 23.95
C LEU A 63 0.99 -20.71 24.26
N VAL A 64 0.98 -19.87 25.28
CA VAL A 64 2.16 -19.07 25.68
C VAL A 64 3.31 -19.95 26.17
N GLY A 65 3.00 -21.09 26.82
CA GLY A 65 4.02 -22.04 27.27
C GLY A 65 4.63 -22.89 26.16
N THR A 66 3.86 -23.17 25.12
CA THR A 66 4.27 -24.07 24.03
C THR A 66 4.92 -23.32 22.87
N TYR A 67 4.39 -22.16 22.53
CA TYR A 67 4.85 -21.39 21.35
C TYR A 67 5.81 -20.29 21.76
N GLN A 68 7.00 -20.33 21.17
CA GLN A 68 8.00 -19.26 21.32
C GLN A 68 7.83 -18.23 20.21
N ALA A 69 8.30 -17.00 20.46
CA ALA A 69 8.34 -15.96 19.45
C ALA A 69 9.09 -16.43 18.20
N ILE A 70 8.45 -16.41 17.06
CA ILE A 70 9.05 -16.78 15.78
C ILE A 70 9.98 -15.64 15.37
N LYS A 71 11.29 -15.93 15.25
CA LYS A 71 12.28 -14.95 14.76
C LYS A 71 12.28 -14.91 13.24
N GLY A 72 12.55 -13.72 12.66
CA GLY A 72 12.67 -13.57 11.22
C GLY A 72 11.33 -13.48 10.46
N THR A 73 10.24 -13.15 11.17
CA THR A 73 8.91 -12.97 10.56
C THR A 73 8.59 -11.52 10.22
N GLU A 74 9.51 -10.61 10.44
CA GLU A 74 9.34 -9.18 10.20
C GLU A 74 8.97 -8.88 8.74
N TYR A 75 9.47 -9.71 7.81
CA TYR A 75 9.14 -9.57 6.38
C TYR A 75 7.67 -9.94 6.06
N LEU A 76 7.03 -10.79 6.87
CA LEU A 76 5.64 -11.21 6.67
C LEU A 76 4.65 -10.07 6.90
N PHE A 77 5.01 -9.12 7.77
CA PHE A 77 4.20 -7.97 8.12
C PHE A 77 4.75 -6.68 7.50
N SER A 78 5.75 -6.80 6.63
CA SER A 78 6.21 -5.65 5.85
C SER A 78 5.06 -5.20 4.95
N PRO A 79 4.71 -3.90 4.94
CA PRO A 79 3.66 -3.39 4.09
C PRO A 79 3.93 -3.82 2.64
N SER A 80 2.99 -4.52 2.02
CA SER A 80 3.05 -4.81 0.59
C SER A 80 2.86 -3.50 -0.16
N HIS A 81 3.95 -2.81 -0.43
CA HIS A 81 3.91 -1.59 -1.23
C HIS A 81 3.69 -1.94 -2.69
N GLU A 82 2.73 -1.30 -3.30
CA GLU A 82 2.46 -1.52 -4.71
C GLU A 82 3.63 -1.02 -5.56
N VAL A 83 4.29 -1.94 -6.27
CA VAL A 83 5.40 -1.60 -7.15
C VAL A 83 4.87 -0.84 -8.37
N VAL A 84 5.44 0.33 -8.62
CA VAL A 84 5.03 1.23 -9.71
C VAL A 84 6.00 1.24 -10.90
N GLY A 85 7.20 0.69 -10.72
CA GLY A 85 8.19 0.60 -11.80
C GLY A 85 9.60 0.28 -11.31
N LYS A 86 10.56 0.42 -12.21
CA LYS A 86 11.98 0.21 -11.92
C LYS A 86 12.68 1.54 -11.63
N CYS A 87 13.59 1.52 -10.69
CA CYS A 87 14.39 2.68 -10.32
C CYS A 87 15.38 3.06 -11.43
N PRO A 88 15.41 4.32 -11.88
CA PRO A 88 16.33 4.75 -12.93
C PRO A 88 17.80 4.76 -12.48
N ARG A 89 18.07 4.76 -11.17
CA ARG A 89 19.43 4.77 -10.62
C ARG A 89 20.03 3.38 -10.46
N CYS A 90 19.25 2.41 -9.93
CA CYS A 90 19.80 1.10 -9.57
C CYS A 90 19.05 -0.08 -10.20
N GLY A 91 17.95 0.16 -10.95
CA GLY A 91 17.12 -0.90 -11.52
C GLY A 91 16.23 -1.65 -10.54
N GLY A 92 16.33 -1.36 -9.23
CA GLY A 92 15.48 -1.94 -8.19
C GLY A 92 14.02 -1.53 -8.32
N GLU A 93 13.17 -2.09 -7.50
CA GLU A 93 11.74 -1.76 -7.50
C GLU A 93 11.47 -0.43 -6.83
N VAL A 94 10.56 0.36 -7.42
CA VAL A 94 10.02 1.57 -6.80
C VAL A 94 8.58 1.29 -6.39
N ALA A 95 8.27 1.53 -5.12
CA ALA A 95 6.95 1.29 -4.56
C ALA A 95 6.26 2.58 -4.12
N GLU A 96 4.93 2.59 -4.21
CA GLU A 96 4.12 3.68 -3.71
C GLU A 96 3.96 3.56 -2.19
N MET A 97 4.24 4.65 -1.48
CA MET A 97 4.02 4.82 -0.05
C MET A 97 3.13 6.03 0.23
N GLN A 98 2.73 6.21 1.48
CA GLN A 98 1.88 7.33 1.89
C GLN A 98 2.45 8.69 1.49
N LYS A 99 3.75 8.92 1.69
CA LYS A 99 4.42 10.22 1.45
C LYS A 99 5.00 10.39 0.04
N GLY A 100 5.11 9.32 -0.75
CA GLY A 100 5.78 9.36 -2.05
C GLY A 100 6.01 8.00 -2.67
N PHE A 101 6.92 7.96 -3.63
CA PHE A 101 7.36 6.76 -4.33
C PHE A 101 8.84 6.57 -4.06
N PHE A 102 9.22 5.41 -3.53
CA PHE A 102 10.57 5.16 -3.01
C PHE A 102 11.15 3.88 -3.58
N CYS A 103 12.44 3.93 -3.91
CA CYS A 103 13.19 2.72 -4.25
C CYS A 103 13.30 1.81 -3.03
N GLN A 104 13.08 0.51 -3.25
CA GLN A 104 13.11 -0.50 -2.19
C GLN A 104 14.51 -1.08 -1.95
N THR A 105 15.50 -0.69 -2.77
CA THR A 105 16.90 -1.08 -2.57
C THR A 105 17.52 -0.26 -1.44
N GLU A 106 18.01 -0.87 -0.39
CA GLU A 106 18.54 -0.21 0.82
C GLU A 106 19.64 0.84 0.54
N SER A 107 20.53 0.54 -0.41
CA SER A 107 21.62 1.45 -0.77
C SER A 107 21.17 2.59 -1.69
N CYS A 108 19.95 2.56 -2.23
CA CYS A 108 19.44 3.53 -3.18
C CYS A 108 18.44 4.49 -2.53
N LYS A 109 18.74 5.78 -2.58
CA LYS A 109 17.88 6.83 -2.00
C LYS A 109 17.01 7.55 -3.03
N PHE A 110 16.69 6.89 -4.17
CA PHE A 110 15.77 7.47 -5.14
C PHE A 110 14.37 7.63 -4.55
N ALA A 111 13.81 8.82 -4.66
CA ALA A 111 12.49 9.17 -4.14
C ALA A 111 11.78 10.22 -4.99
N ILE A 112 10.49 10.03 -5.24
CA ILE A 112 9.58 11.05 -5.79
C ILE A 112 8.54 11.35 -4.70
N TRP A 113 8.64 12.53 -4.09
CA TRP A 113 7.75 12.95 -3.01
C TRP A 113 6.41 13.48 -3.55
N LYS A 114 5.29 13.11 -2.92
CA LYS A 114 3.96 13.63 -3.27
C LYS A 114 3.80 15.11 -2.97
N ASN A 115 4.53 15.63 -1.96
CA ASN A 115 4.59 17.05 -1.58
C ASN A 115 5.81 17.78 -2.17
N ASN A 116 6.29 17.38 -3.34
CA ASN A 116 7.39 18.06 -4.01
C ASN A 116 6.96 19.43 -4.51
N LYS A 117 7.76 20.48 -4.19
CA LYS A 117 7.50 21.89 -4.52
C LYS A 117 7.26 22.15 -6.00
N TRP A 118 7.95 21.41 -6.88
CA TRP A 118 7.76 21.57 -8.32
C TRP A 118 6.32 21.18 -8.74
N TRP A 119 5.78 20.09 -8.16
CA TRP A 119 4.40 19.67 -8.41
C TRP A 119 3.38 20.60 -7.75
N GLU A 120 3.68 21.10 -6.54
CA GLU A 120 2.82 22.07 -5.84
C GLU A 120 2.66 23.35 -6.65
N MET A 121 3.76 23.92 -7.19
CA MET A 121 3.72 25.10 -8.07
C MET A 121 2.90 24.87 -9.36
N LYS A 122 2.70 23.63 -9.76
CA LYS A 122 1.87 23.25 -10.91
C LYS A 122 0.42 22.91 -10.52
N HIS A 123 0.06 23.07 -9.26
CA HIS A 123 -1.23 22.68 -8.66
C HIS A 123 -1.59 21.23 -8.98
N LYS A 124 -0.58 20.33 -8.98
CA LYS A 124 -0.69 18.90 -9.26
C LYS A 124 0.08 18.08 -8.22
N GLN A 125 -0.24 16.81 -8.17
CA GLN A 125 0.53 15.84 -7.42
C GLN A 125 0.97 14.70 -8.35
N PRO A 126 2.14 14.10 -8.12
CA PRO A 126 2.55 12.92 -8.86
C PRO A 126 1.64 11.74 -8.47
N THR A 127 0.76 11.36 -9.39
CA THR A 127 -0.08 10.17 -9.24
C THR A 127 0.68 8.93 -9.64
N LYS A 128 0.21 7.75 -9.22
CA LYS A 128 0.76 6.46 -9.63
C LYS A 128 0.94 6.37 -11.14
N ALA A 129 -0.07 6.73 -11.94
CA ALA A 129 -0.01 6.67 -13.40
C ALA A 129 1.10 7.56 -13.97
N ILE A 130 1.25 8.80 -13.45
CA ILE A 130 2.30 9.71 -13.86
C ILE A 130 3.69 9.12 -13.52
N VAL A 131 3.85 8.64 -12.29
CA VAL A 131 5.13 8.09 -11.83
C VAL A 131 5.50 6.83 -12.61
N THR A 132 4.55 5.93 -12.87
CA THR A 132 4.78 4.74 -13.70
C THR A 132 5.30 5.13 -15.10
N ALA A 133 4.71 6.15 -15.75
CA ALA A 133 5.17 6.63 -17.05
C ALA A 133 6.57 7.27 -16.95
N LEU A 134 6.83 8.08 -15.91
CA LEU A 134 8.15 8.67 -15.66
C LEU A 134 9.25 7.63 -15.44
N LEU A 135 8.95 6.55 -14.71
CA LEU A 135 9.91 5.48 -14.45
C LEU A 135 10.16 4.60 -15.69
N LYS A 136 9.12 4.38 -16.51
CA LYS A 136 9.21 3.53 -17.70
C LYS A 136 9.85 4.23 -18.87
N ASP A 137 9.38 5.45 -19.18
CA ASP A 137 9.71 6.15 -20.44
C ASP A 137 10.54 7.42 -20.21
N GLY A 138 10.87 7.73 -18.95
CA GLY A 138 11.54 8.97 -18.54
C GLY A 138 10.65 10.22 -18.65
N ARG A 139 9.44 10.06 -19.19
CA ARG A 139 8.50 11.17 -19.48
C ARG A 139 7.05 10.77 -19.25
N ALA A 140 6.20 11.76 -18.95
CA ALA A 140 4.77 11.57 -18.79
C ALA A 140 3.99 12.78 -19.34
N HIS A 141 2.97 12.55 -20.16
CA HIS A 141 2.06 13.62 -20.58
C HIS A 141 1.09 13.94 -19.45
N VAL A 142 1.10 15.19 -18.98
CA VAL A 142 0.28 15.65 -17.85
C VAL A 142 -0.64 16.78 -18.29
N ARG A 143 -1.92 16.61 -18.06
CA ARG A 143 -2.94 17.60 -18.41
C ARG A 143 -3.24 18.54 -17.24
N GLY A 144 -3.53 19.79 -17.56
CA GLY A 144 -4.02 20.78 -16.61
C GLY A 144 -2.97 21.19 -15.59
N LEU A 145 -1.70 21.34 -15.99
CA LEU A 145 -0.64 21.95 -15.20
C LEU A 145 -0.92 23.46 -15.09
N TYR A 146 -0.75 24.03 -13.90
CA TYR A 146 -0.96 25.45 -13.68
C TYR A 146 0.28 26.29 -14.02
N SER A 147 0.06 27.45 -14.65
CA SER A 147 1.07 28.44 -14.95
C SER A 147 0.85 29.71 -14.10
N GLU A 148 1.75 29.98 -13.17
CA GLU A 148 1.71 31.22 -12.36
C GLU A 148 1.81 32.48 -13.21
N LYS A 149 2.56 32.44 -14.33
CA LYS A 149 2.72 33.61 -15.21
C LYS A 149 1.45 34.01 -15.93
N THR A 150 0.61 33.06 -16.31
CA THR A 150 -0.59 33.34 -17.13
C THR A 150 -1.90 33.13 -16.36
N GLY A 151 -1.86 32.55 -15.17
CA GLY A 151 -3.04 32.18 -14.39
C GLY A 151 -3.91 31.11 -15.04
N LYS A 152 -3.40 30.40 -16.07
CA LYS A 152 -4.16 29.39 -16.85
C LYS A 152 -3.55 28.02 -16.71
N THR A 153 -4.37 27.01 -16.98
CA THR A 153 -3.91 25.62 -17.07
C THR A 153 -3.46 25.30 -18.49
N TYR A 154 -2.49 24.39 -18.61
CA TYR A 154 -1.95 23.92 -19.88
C TYR A 154 -1.57 22.45 -19.78
N ASP A 155 -1.42 21.80 -20.91
CA ASP A 155 -0.96 20.43 -21.00
C ASP A 155 0.50 20.42 -21.47
N ALA A 156 1.34 19.56 -20.87
CA ALA A 156 2.72 19.43 -21.28
C ALA A 156 3.28 18.03 -20.92
N THR A 157 4.38 17.69 -21.55
CA THR A 157 5.15 16.50 -21.19
C THR A 157 6.12 16.84 -20.08
N VAL A 158 6.00 16.14 -18.96
CA VAL A 158 6.93 16.22 -17.82
C VAL A 158 8.02 15.19 -18.05
N VAL A 159 9.26 15.60 -17.91
CA VAL A 159 10.45 14.73 -18.04
C VAL A 159 11.12 14.60 -16.67
N LEU A 160 11.46 13.38 -16.30
CA LEU A 160 12.24 13.10 -15.11
C LEU A 160 13.71 13.48 -15.37
N ALA A 161 14.21 14.43 -14.60
CA ALA A 161 15.59 14.89 -14.63
C ALA A 161 16.27 14.55 -13.31
N ASP A 162 16.69 13.30 -13.18
CA ASP A 162 17.37 12.84 -11.98
C ASP A 162 18.85 13.26 -12.01
N ASP A 163 19.30 13.93 -10.92
CA ASP A 163 20.69 14.38 -10.77
C ASP A 163 21.55 13.43 -9.91
N GLY A 164 20.99 12.28 -9.53
CA GLY A 164 21.64 11.30 -8.65
C GLY A 164 21.39 11.58 -7.17
N GLN A 165 21.04 12.79 -6.78
CA GLN A 165 20.67 13.17 -5.42
C GLN A 165 19.14 13.39 -5.30
N TYR A 166 18.58 14.19 -6.21
CA TYR A 166 17.15 14.53 -6.22
C TYR A 166 16.49 14.17 -7.56
N ALA A 167 15.25 13.66 -7.49
CA ALA A 167 14.40 13.52 -8.64
C ALA A 167 13.77 14.88 -9.00
N ASN A 168 14.32 15.52 -10.02
CA ASN A 168 13.86 16.79 -10.55
C ASN A 168 12.96 16.60 -11.77
N PHE A 169 12.22 17.63 -12.17
CA PHE A 169 11.27 17.57 -13.28
C PHE A 169 11.46 18.76 -14.20
N LYS A 170 11.38 18.49 -15.53
CA LYS A 170 11.43 19.50 -16.57
C LYS A 170 10.19 19.41 -17.41
N LEU A 171 9.83 20.51 -18.10
CA LEU A 171 8.73 20.54 -19.06
C LEU A 171 9.30 20.46 -20.48
N GLU A 172 8.73 19.56 -21.26
CA GLU A 172 8.84 19.58 -22.72
C GLU A 172 7.47 19.96 -23.30
N PHE A 173 7.48 20.95 -24.16
CA PHE A 173 6.29 21.34 -24.91
C PHE A 173 6.37 20.69 -26.28
N ASP A 174 5.32 19.98 -26.68
CA ASP A 174 5.20 19.50 -28.04
C ASP A 174 5.19 20.72 -28.97
N GLN A 175 6.19 20.80 -29.86
CA GLN A 175 6.15 21.77 -30.93
C GLN A 175 4.95 21.40 -31.81
N GLN A 176 3.84 22.11 -31.63
CA GLN A 176 2.75 22.05 -32.59
C GLN A 176 3.37 22.37 -33.95
N LYS A 177 3.45 21.38 -34.86
CA LYS A 177 3.65 21.62 -36.28
C LYS A 177 2.54 22.57 -36.70
N GLY A 178 2.91 23.84 -36.83
CA GLY A 178 2.00 24.87 -37.30
C GLY A 178 1.35 24.44 -38.61
N GLY A 179 0.08 24.10 -38.58
CA GLY A 179 -0.72 23.94 -39.76
C GLY A 179 -0.79 25.30 -40.44
N LYS A 180 -0.04 25.46 -41.53
CA LYS A 180 -0.29 26.55 -42.49
C LYS A 180 -1.71 26.37 -43.00
N ARG A 181 -2.51 27.38 -42.79
CA ARG A 181 -3.69 27.66 -43.65
C ARG A 181 -3.21 28.17 -44.98
#